data_84876109b935b1e7af6a6c6a02faf925
#
_entry.id   84876109b935b1e7af6a6c6a02faf925
#
_cell.length_a   1.000
_cell.length_b   1.000
_cell.length_c   1.000
_cell.angle_alpha   90.00
_cell.angle_beta   90.00
_cell.angle_gamma   90.00
#
_symmetry.space_group_name_H-M   'P 1'
#
loop_
_entity.id
_entity.type
_entity.pdbx_description
1 polymer ?
#
loop_
_entity_poly.entity_id
_entity_poly.type
_entity_poly.pdbx_seq_one_letter_code
_entity_poly.pdbx_strand_id
1 'polypeptide(L)' 'MKQDGKLYCNCCGREIHMKGGRITEDFFHLEKTWGYFSDRDGICQIADICEHCMEQWMKGFQIQPETVERTEIFEC' A
#
# COMPACT_ATOMS: atom_id res chain seq x y z
N MET A 1 -5.10 6.98 0.50
CA MET A 1 -6.00 7.75 1.37
C MET A 1 -7.36 7.92 0.73
N LYS A 2 -8.40 7.70 1.49
CA LYS A 2 -9.77 7.80 0.97
C LYS A 2 -10.39 9.13 1.38
N GLN A 3 -10.84 9.90 0.39
CA GLN A 3 -11.49 11.20 0.62
C GLN A 3 -12.64 11.35 -0.36
N ASP A 4 -13.79 11.83 0.14
CA ASP A 4 -14.97 12.11 -0.68
C ASP A 4 -15.40 10.92 -1.55
N GLY A 5 -15.27 9.71 -1.01
CA GLY A 5 -15.60 8.49 -1.75
C GLY A 5 -14.58 8.09 -2.79
N LYS A 6 -13.46 8.79 -2.88
CA LYS A 6 -12.37 8.49 -3.80
C LYS A 6 -11.14 8.06 -3.03
N LEU A 7 -10.32 7.26 -3.69
CA LEU A 7 -9.09 6.73 -3.11
C LEU A 7 -7.89 7.43 -3.73
N TYR A 8 -6.98 7.90 -2.89
CA TYR A 8 -5.78 8.63 -3.34
C TYR A 8 -4.53 7.97 -2.81
N CYS A 9 -3.47 8.02 -3.61
CA CYS A 9 -2.16 7.58 -3.18
C CYS A 9 -1.58 8.56 -2.17
N ASN A 10 -1.17 8.06 -1.02
CA ASN A 10 -0.57 8.91 0.02
C ASN A 10 0.80 9.46 -0.37
N CYS A 11 1.47 8.79 -1.32
CA CYS A 11 2.82 9.18 -1.73
C CYS A 11 2.81 10.30 -2.77
N CYS A 12 2.06 10.13 -3.86
CA CYS A 12 2.06 11.11 -4.96
C CYS A 12 0.78 11.92 -5.07
N GLY A 13 -0.27 11.57 -4.32
CA GLY A 13 -1.53 12.27 -4.34
C GLY A 13 -2.43 11.95 -5.52
N ARG A 14 -2.02 11.03 -6.38
CA ARG A 14 -2.80 10.65 -7.55
C ARG A 14 -4.03 9.85 -7.13
N GLU A 15 -5.12 10.05 -7.83
CA GLU A 15 -6.33 9.25 -7.62
C GLU A 15 -6.10 7.82 -8.08
N ILE A 16 -6.45 6.86 -7.23
CA ILE A 16 -6.43 5.45 -7.58
C ILE A 16 -7.79 5.12 -8.17
N HIS A 17 -7.79 4.55 -9.36
CA HIS A 17 -9.01 4.35 -10.12
C HIS A 17 -10.00 3.42 -9.44
N MET A 18 -11.23 3.89 -9.33
CA MET A 18 -12.36 3.13 -8.82
C MET A 18 -13.54 3.33 -9.74
N LYS A 19 -14.35 2.31 -9.90
CA LYS A 19 -15.56 2.40 -10.72
C LYS A 19 -16.72 1.71 -10.01
N GLY A 20 -17.78 2.45 -9.79
CA GLY A 20 -18.96 1.89 -9.15
C GLY A 20 -18.70 1.34 -7.75
N GLY A 21 -17.79 1.96 -7.00
CA GLY A 21 -17.40 1.51 -5.68
C GLY A 21 -16.40 0.35 -5.69
N ARG A 22 -15.97 -0.08 -6.88
CA ARG A 22 -14.97 -1.15 -7.03
C ARG A 22 -13.64 -0.57 -7.45
N ILE A 23 -12.56 -1.13 -6.91
CA ILE A 23 -11.21 -0.75 -7.28
C ILE A 23 -10.88 -1.40 -8.61
N THR A 24 -10.53 -0.57 -9.60
CA THR A 24 -10.17 -1.03 -10.95
C THR A 24 -8.68 -0.94 -11.22
N GLU A 25 -7.91 -0.48 -10.25
CA GLU A 25 -6.47 -0.38 -10.32
C GLU A 25 -5.90 -0.92 -9.02
N ASP A 26 -4.89 -1.78 -9.12
CA ASP A 26 -4.30 -2.35 -7.92
C ASP A 26 -3.45 -1.31 -7.18
N PHE A 27 -3.31 -1.51 -5.89
CA PHE A 27 -2.57 -0.60 -5.04
C PHE A 27 -2.12 -1.34 -3.79
N PHE A 28 -1.18 -0.74 -3.06
CA PHE A 28 -0.69 -1.29 -1.81
C PHE A 28 -1.38 -0.59 -0.64
N HIS A 29 -2.05 -1.37 0.18
CA HIS A 29 -2.66 -0.86 1.40
C HIS A 29 -1.73 -1.17 2.58
N LEU A 30 -1.25 -0.12 3.21
CA LEU A 30 -0.36 -0.23 4.36
C LEU A 30 -1.16 0.08 5.62
N GLU A 31 -1.11 -0.85 6.56
CA GLU A 31 -1.71 -0.64 7.87
C GLU A 31 -0.76 -1.18 8.92
N LYS A 32 -0.36 -0.33 9.85
CA LYS A 32 0.59 -0.71 10.86
C LYS A 32 0.19 -0.15 12.21
N THR A 33 0.02 -1.05 13.16
CA THR A 33 -0.15 -0.70 14.56
C THR A 33 1.20 -0.94 15.23
N TRP A 34 1.81 0.13 15.73
CA TRP A 34 3.12 0.04 16.34
C TRP A 34 3.02 -0.58 17.73
N GLY A 35 3.88 -1.54 18.00
CA GLY A 35 3.84 -2.30 19.22
C GLY A 35 4.74 -1.76 20.31
N TYR A 36 4.84 -2.54 21.35
CA TYR A 36 5.51 -2.18 22.58
C TYR A 36 6.97 -1.73 22.40
N PHE A 37 7.68 -2.34 21.46
CA PHE A 37 9.09 -2.04 21.24
C PHE A 37 9.32 -0.87 20.30
N SER A 38 8.26 -0.26 19.80
CA SER A 38 8.36 0.88 18.91
C SER A 38 8.31 2.18 19.71
N ASP A 39 9.00 3.19 19.21
CA ASP A 39 8.89 4.54 19.76
C ASP A 39 7.50 5.14 19.55
N ARG A 40 6.70 4.50 18.69
CA ARG A 40 5.34 4.94 18.38
C ARG A 40 4.29 3.99 18.95
N ASP A 41 4.61 3.37 20.07
CA ASP A 41 3.68 2.43 20.71
C ASP A 41 2.28 3.04 20.86
N GLY A 42 1.28 2.28 20.43
CA GLY A 42 -0.12 2.71 20.49
C GLY A 42 -0.58 3.53 19.30
N ILE A 43 0.28 3.82 18.34
CA ILE A 43 -0.07 4.58 17.14
C ILE A 43 -0.35 3.62 15.99
N CYS A 44 -1.48 3.85 15.31
CA CYS A 44 -1.84 3.11 14.12
C CYS A 44 -1.71 4.04 12.91
N GLN A 45 -1.00 3.59 11.89
CA GLN A 45 -0.81 4.36 10.66
C GLN A 45 -1.38 3.59 9.49
N ILE A 46 -2.13 4.29 8.67
CA ILE A 46 -2.80 3.69 7.51
C ILE A 46 -2.47 4.54 6.29
N ALA A 47 -2.11 3.88 5.20
CA ALA A 47 -1.79 4.55 3.95
C ALA A 47 -2.13 3.67 2.76
N ASP A 48 -2.41 4.31 1.64
CA ASP A 48 -2.63 3.63 0.37
C ASP A 48 -1.61 4.17 -0.62
N ILE A 49 -0.93 3.29 -1.32
CA ILE A 49 0.17 3.65 -2.22
C ILE A 49 -0.08 3.00 -3.57
N CYS A 50 -0.05 3.81 -4.63
CA CYS A 50 -0.26 3.29 -5.97
C CYS A 50 0.91 2.40 -6.41
N GLU A 51 0.66 1.55 -7.39
CA GLU A 51 1.65 0.60 -7.88
C GLU A 51 2.94 1.29 -8.33
N HIS A 52 2.81 2.41 -9.02
CA HIS A 52 3.97 3.17 -9.51
C HIS A 52 4.88 3.63 -8.37
N CYS A 53 4.28 4.22 -7.34
CA CYS A 53 5.04 4.68 -6.17
C CYS A 53 5.66 3.51 -5.42
N MET A 54 4.96 2.41 -5.35
CA MET A 54 5.46 1.20 -4.71
C MET A 54 6.70 0.66 -5.42
N GLU A 55 6.67 0.65 -6.76
CA GLU A 55 7.82 0.24 -7.55
C GLU A 55 9.03 1.14 -7.31
N GLN A 56 8.81 2.45 -7.31
CA GLN A 56 9.89 3.42 -7.08
C GLN A 56 10.48 3.24 -5.68
N TRP A 57 9.65 3.02 -4.70
CA TRP A 57 10.10 2.81 -3.34
C TRP A 57 10.97 1.55 -3.23
N MET A 58 10.50 0.45 -3.80
CA MET A 58 11.23 -0.81 -3.74
C MET A 58 12.58 -0.76 -4.45
N LYS A 59 12.70 0.04 -5.50
CA LYS A 59 13.97 0.20 -6.22
C LYS A 59 15.06 0.78 -5.33
N GLY A 60 14.68 1.52 -4.30
CA GLY A 60 15.63 2.11 -3.37
C GLY A 60 16.05 1.20 -2.23
N PHE A 61 15.52 0.00 -2.15
CA PHE A 61 15.88 -0.92 -1.08
C PHE A 61 17.29 -1.43 -1.24
N GLN A 62 18.04 -1.48 -0.15
CA GLN A 62 19.38 -2.09 -0.18
C GLN A 62 19.31 -3.57 -0.47
N ILE A 63 18.32 -4.24 0.13
CA ILE A 63 18.04 -5.64 -0.12
C ILE A 63 16.69 -5.67 -0.82
N GLN A 64 16.71 -6.09 -2.09
CA GLN A 64 15.48 -6.09 -2.88
C GLN A 64 14.48 -7.11 -2.34
N PRO A 65 13.19 -6.78 -2.39
CA PRO A 65 12.17 -7.70 -1.92
C PRO A 65 12.13 -8.96 -2.77
N GLU A 66 11.77 -10.06 -2.14
CA GLU A 66 11.60 -11.32 -2.83
C GLU A 66 10.35 -11.24 -3.71
N THR A 67 10.51 -11.63 -4.97
CA THR A 67 9.40 -11.70 -5.90
C THR A 67 9.11 -13.16 -6.19
N VAL A 68 7.89 -13.58 -5.87
CA VAL A 68 7.46 -14.96 -6.10
C VAL A 68 6.26 -14.94 -7.03
N GLU A 69 6.38 -15.65 -8.15
CA GLU A 69 5.29 -15.80 -9.10
C GLU A 69 4.45 -16.99 -8.68
N ARG A 70 3.15 -16.76 -8.56
CA ARG A 70 2.23 -17.81 -8.12
C ARG A 70 1.27 -18.17 -9.22
N THR A 71 1.18 -19.47 -9.50
CA THR A 71 0.27 -20.00 -10.52
C THR A 71 -1.00 -20.55 -9.91
N GLU A 72 -1.03 -20.71 -8.61
CA GLU A 72 -2.19 -21.20 -7.87
C GLU A 72 -2.62 -20.14 -6.86
N ILE A 73 -3.85 -20.25 -6.38
CA ILE A 73 -4.35 -19.34 -5.36
C ILE A 73 -3.82 -19.78 -4.01
N PHE A 74 -2.95 -18.94 -3.46
CA PHE A 74 -2.42 -19.15 -2.11
C PHE A 74 -2.71 -17.93 -1.26
N GLU A 75 -2.79 -18.16 0.02
CA GLU A 75 -2.82 -17.07 0.97
C GLU A 75 -1.39 -16.71 1.35
N CYS A 76 -1.16 -15.41 1.50
CA CYS A 76 0.13 -14.92 1.94
C CYS A 76 0.25 -14.94 3.46
#